data_7fabf82be535db6bf993225d28f5a9c8
#
_entry.id   7fabf82be535db6bf993225d28f5a9c8
#
_cell.length_a   1.000
_cell.length_b   1.000
_cell.length_c   1.000
_cell.angle_alpha   90.00
_cell.angle_beta   90.00
_cell.angle_gamma   90.00
#
_symmetry.space_group_name_H-M   'P 1'
#
loop_
_entity.id
_entity.type
_entity.pdbx_description
1 polymer ?
#
loop_
_entity_poly.entity_id
_entity_poly.type
_entity_poly.pdbx_seq_one_letter_code
_entity_poly.pdbx_strand_id
1 'polypeptide(L)'
;LESSEIKKYSPEINRAQRSSKDQYAMYRTLNELGYFQYLIKHKEWLDEKADVVQLFSSQKKASEYLDYLIHEYHLCEHVNGLKKNELLPCYRYQIGICLGACAGQETKESYNERFEIMHQKINRFFQRNFILYDKGRSESEVSVFVIENGFCNAIGYLDKDISYEQPEVLKE
;
A
#
# COMPACT_ATOMS: atom_id res chain seq x y z
N LEU A 1 -11.53 13.71 19.97
CA LEU A 1 -12.92 14.07 20.29
C LEU A 1 -13.80 14.02 19.04
N GLU A 2 -13.44 14.68 17.93
CA GLU A 2 -14.22 14.74 16.69
C GLU A 2 -14.45 13.36 16.07
N SER A 3 -13.42 12.52 15.99
CA SER A 3 -13.53 11.15 15.45
C SER A 3 -14.46 10.23 16.26
N SER A 4 -14.52 10.41 17.58
CA SER A 4 -15.43 9.64 18.43
C SER A 4 -16.86 10.12 18.31
N GLU A 5 -17.07 11.41 18.17
CA GLU A 5 -18.40 12.02 17.94
C GLU A 5 -18.94 11.66 16.55
N ILE A 6 -18.10 11.68 15.51
CA ILE A 6 -18.50 11.25 14.16
C ILE A 6 -18.87 9.77 14.12
N LYS A 7 -18.15 8.90 14.83
CA LYS A 7 -18.51 7.48 14.96
C LYS A 7 -19.86 7.28 15.68
N LYS A 8 -20.14 8.12 16.68
CA LYS A 8 -21.37 8.04 17.46
C LYS A 8 -22.59 8.48 16.70
N TYR A 9 -22.48 9.53 15.89
CA TYR A 9 -23.64 10.12 15.18
C TYR A 9 -23.74 9.75 13.71
N SER A 10 -22.69 9.11 13.13
CA SER A 10 -22.63 8.64 11.74
C SER A 10 -23.29 9.61 10.73
N PRO A 11 -22.90 10.89 10.68
CA PRO A 11 -23.55 11.85 9.83
C PRO A 11 -23.44 11.44 8.35
N GLU A 12 -24.55 11.53 7.61
CA GLU A 12 -24.65 11.08 6.21
C GLU A 12 -23.63 11.74 5.28
N ILE A 13 -23.17 12.94 5.62
CA ILE A 13 -22.27 13.76 4.79
C ILE A 13 -20.80 13.31 4.93
N ASN A 14 -20.43 12.61 5.99
CA ASN A 14 -19.05 12.26 6.25
C ASN A 14 -18.67 10.87 5.70
N ARG A 15 -18.65 10.73 4.37
CA ARG A 15 -18.30 9.49 3.69
C ARG A 15 -16.84 9.04 3.95
N ALA A 16 -15.95 9.94 4.34
CA ALA A 16 -14.53 9.64 4.55
C ALA A 16 -14.26 8.84 5.84
N GLN A 17 -15.17 8.91 6.82
CA GLN A 17 -15.03 8.21 8.11
C GLN A 17 -15.98 7.02 8.29
N ARG A 18 -16.72 6.63 7.27
CA ARG A 18 -17.35 5.30 7.31
C ARG A 18 -16.24 4.30 7.50
N SER A 19 -16.17 3.69 8.69
CA SER A 19 -15.24 2.60 8.97
C SER A 19 -15.41 1.62 7.83
N SER A 20 -14.41 1.49 7.00
CA SER A 20 -14.43 0.57 5.88
C SER A 20 -14.48 -0.83 6.47
N LYS A 21 -15.70 -1.39 6.61
CA LYS A 21 -15.87 -2.83 6.88
C LYS A 21 -15.16 -3.64 5.78
N ASP A 22 -15.01 -3.02 4.61
CA ASP A 22 -14.43 -3.62 3.42
C ASP A 22 -12.99 -3.13 3.27
N GLN A 23 -12.07 -3.77 3.95
CA GLN A 23 -10.65 -3.58 3.76
C GLN A 23 -10.09 -4.72 2.92
N TYR A 24 -9.40 -4.35 1.85
CA TYR A 24 -8.63 -5.27 1.02
C TYR A 24 -7.18 -5.24 1.46
N ALA A 25 -6.58 -6.40 1.54
CA ALA A 25 -5.16 -6.54 1.86
C ALA A 25 -4.38 -6.99 0.64
N MET A 26 -3.26 -6.35 0.41
CA MET A 26 -2.20 -6.85 -0.44
C MET A 26 -1.23 -7.63 0.46
N TYR A 27 -0.96 -8.89 0.11
CA TYR A 27 -0.10 -9.78 0.89
C TYR A 27 0.90 -10.50 -0.01
N ARG A 28 2.06 -10.81 0.57
CA ARG A 28 3.12 -11.55 -0.10
C ARG A 28 2.89 -13.05 0.02
N THR A 29 3.15 -13.77 -1.06
CA THR A 29 3.15 -15.23 -1.08
C THR A 29 4.07 -15.77 -2.17
N LEU A 30 4.32 -17.06 -2.17
CA LEU A 30 4.97 -17.78 -3.27
C LEU A 30 3.89 -18.47 -4.11
N ASN A 31 4.04 -18.43 -5.42
CA ASN A 31 3.23 -19.26 -6.30
C ASN A 31 3.79 -20.71 -6.39
N GLU A 32 3.08 -21.59 -7.08
CA GLU A 32 3.45 -23.00 -7.24
C GLU A 32 4.82 -23.19 -7.93
N LEU A 33 5.24 -22.24 -8.75
CA LEU A 33 6.53 -22.24 -9.43
C LEU A 33 7.66 -21.64 -8.58
N GLY A 34 7.35 -21.13 -7.37
CA GLY A 34 8.30 -20.55 -6.44
C GLY A 34 8.68 -19.10 -6.74
N TYR A 35 7.87 -18.37 -7.51
CA TYR A 35 8.01 -16.93 -7.67
C TYR A 35 7.30 -16.20 -6.54
N PHE A 36 7.91 -15.17 -5.97
CA PHE A 36 7.22 -14.24 -5.09
C PHE A 36 6.18 -13.45 -5.86
N GLN A 37 5.03 -13.25 -5.24
CA GLN A 37 3.93 -12.48 -5.79
C GLN A 37 3.18 -11.70 -4.70
N TYR A 38 2.53 -10.61 -5.10
CA TYR A 38 1.51 -9.97 -4.31
C TYR A 38 0.13 -10.39 -4.82
N LEU A 39 -0.72 -10.77 -3.89
CA LEU A 39 -2.13 -11.01 -4.16
C LEU A 39 -2.99 -10.07 -3.32
N ILE A 40 -4.21 -9.83 -3.80
CA ILE A 40 -5.18 -8.97 -3.14
C ILE A 40 -6.38 -9.81 -2.72
N LYS A 41 -6.72 -9.76 -1.44
CA LYS A 41 -7.92 -10.39 -0.88
C LYS A 41 -8.63 -9.45 0.08
N HIS A 42 -9.92 -9.70 0.29
CA HIS A 42 -10.64 -9.07 1.39
C HIS A 42 -10.03 -9.52 2.72
N LYS A 43 -9.84 -8.59 3.66
CA LYS A 43 -9.15 -8.85 4.94
C LYS A 43 -9.75 -10.01 5.72
N GLU A 44 -11.08 -10.14 5.71
CA GLU A 44 -11.79 -11.23 6.42
C GLU A 44 -11.50 -12.63 5.88
N TRP A 45 -10.97 -12.73 4.64
CA TRP A 45 -10.65 -14.00 4.00
C TRP A 45 -9.16 -14.33 4.01
N LEU A 46 -8.39 -13.56 4.76
CA LEU A 46 -6.97 -13.81 4.93
C LEU A 46 -6.74 -14.77 6.09
N ASP A 47 -5.73 -15.61 5.91
CA ASP A 47 -5.18 -16.39 7.02
C ASP A 47 -4.51 -15.46 8.03
N GLU A 48 -4.58 -15.79 9.34
CA GLU A 48 -3.91 -15.04 10.42
C GLU A 48 -2.39 -14.94 10.22
N LYS A 49 -1.81 -15.89 9.48
CA LYS A 49 -0.37 -15.94 9.18
C LYS A 49 0.00 -15.28 7.86
N ALA A 50 -0.95 -14.65 7.16
CA ALA A 50 -0.67 -14.00 5.89
C ALA A 50 0.31 -12.83 6.08
N ASP A 51 1.34 -12.77 5.24
CA ASP A 51 2.32 -11.67 5.22
C ASP A 51 1.70 -10.43 4.56
N VAL A 52 0.89 -9.72 5.33
CA VAL A 52 0.17 -8.52 4.86
C VAL A 52 1.14 -7.37 4.75
N VAL A 53 1.23 -6.82 3.56
CA VAL A 53 2.11 -5.69 3.23
C VAL A 53 1.39 -4.37 3.38
N GLN A 54 0.14 -4.30 2.89
CA GLN A 54 -0.65 -3.06 2.94
C GLN A 54 -2.15 -3.33 2.90
N LEU A 55 -2.92 -2.46 3.57
CA LEU A 55 -4.38 -2.44 3.54
C LEU A 55 -4.90 -1.30 2.66
N PHE A 56 -6.03 -1.55 2.00
CA PHE A 56 -6.68 -0.60 1.11
C PHE A 56 -8.18 -0.50 1.40
N SER A 57 -8.75 0.67 1.19
CA SER A 57 -10.18 0.91 1.37
C SER A 57 -11.06 0.29 0.27
N SER A 58 -10.46 -0.16 -0.85
CA SER A 58 -11.18 -0.83 -1.94
C SER A 58 -10.24 -1.71 -2.76
N GLN A 59 -10.80 -2.73 -3.39
CA GLN A 59 -10.07 -3.61 -4.31
C GLN A 59 -9.46 -2.83 -5.49
N LYS A 60 -10.19 -1.83 -6.00
CA LYS A 60 -9.71 -0.99 -7.09
C LYS A 60 -8.40 -0.29 -6.72
N LYS A 61 -8.33 0.37 -5.56
CA LYS A 61 -7.11 1.04 -5.10
C LYS A 61 -5.96 0.07 -4.89
N ALA A 62 -6.24 -1.12 -4.34
CA ALA A 62 -5.23 -2.17 -4.17
C ALA A 62 -4.68 -2.62 -5.53
N SER A 63 -5.55 -2.84 -6.52
CA SER A 63 -5.15 -3.25 -7.87
C SER A 63 -4.37 -2.18 -8.61
N GLU A 64 -4.77 -0.91 -8.50
CA GLU A 64 -4.05 0.23 -9.09
C GLU A 64 -2.63 0.37 -8.49
N TYR A 65 -2.51 0.17 -7.19
CA TYR A 65 -1.21 0.21 -6.53
C TYR A 65 -0.33 -0.99 -6.92
N LEU A 66 -0.89 -2.19 -6.97
CA LEU A 66 -0.16 -3.36 -7.45
C LEU A 66 0.29 -3.19 -8.91
N ASP A 67 -0.57 -2.63 -9.77
CA ASP A 67 -0.24 -2.33 -11.17
C ASP A 67 0.92 -1.33 -11.28
N TYR A 68 0.91 -0.30 -10.44
CA TYR A 68 2.03 0.64 -10.31
C TYR A 68 3.33 -0.06 -9.93
N LEU A 69 3.31 -0.93 -8.91
CA LEU A 69 4.51 -1.68 -8.48
C LEU A 69 5.04 -2.60 -9.58
N ILE A 70 4.16 -3.29 -10.29
CA ILE A 70 4.53 -4.15 -11.41
C ILE A 70 5.21 -3.35 -12.51
N HIS A 71 4.71 -2.15 -12.79
CA HIS A 71 5.30 -1.26 -13.78
C HIS A 71 6.67 -0.73 -13.34
N GLU A 72 6.74 -0.16 -12.15
CA GLU A 72 7.93 0.52 -11.62
C GLU A 72 9.11 -0.44 -11.43
N TYR A 73 8.83 -1.67 -11.00
CA TYR A 73 9.85 -2.67 -10.71
C TYR A 73 9.97 -3.76 -11.79
N HIS A 74 9.38 -3.54 -12.96
CA HIS A 74 9.43 -4.48 -14.09
C HIS A 74 9.01 -5.91 -13.73
N LEU A 75 8.04 -6.05 -12.84
CA LEU A 75 7.52 -7.36 -12.44
C LEU A 75 6.59 -7.94 -13.49
N CYS A 76 6.25 -9.19 -13.33
CA CYS A 76 5.36 -9.89 -14.25
C CYS A 76 3.89 -9.83 -13.79
N GLU A 77 3.00 -9.33 -14.63
CA GLU A 77 1.57 -9.26 -14.33
C GLU A 77 0.90 -10.65 -14.22
N HIS A 78 1.40 -11.64 -14.95
CA HIS A 78 0.90 -13.03 -14.84
C HIS A 78 1.31 -13.66 -13.51
N VAL A 79 2.56 -13.45 -13.06
CA VAL A 79 3.03 -13.93 -11.77
C VAL A 79 2.22 -13.32 -10.64
N ASN A 80 1.87 -12.03 -10.73
CA ASN A 80 1.11 -11.31 -9.71
C ASN A 80 -0.42 -11.40 -9.87
N GLY A 81 -0.91 -12.28 -10.72
CA GLY A 81 -2.33 -12.61 -10.82
C GLY A 81 -3.24 -11.50 -11.36
N LEU A 82 -2.70 -10.40 -11.92
CA LEU A 82 -3.52 -9.32 -12.49
C LEU A 82 -4.23 -9.71 -13.78
N LYS A 83 -3.59 -10.56 -14.57
CA LYS A 83 -4.19 -11.13 -15.79
C LYS A 83 -3.77 -12.59 -15.90
N LYS A 84 -4.72 -13.47 -16.15
CA LYS A 84 -4.48 -14.89 -16.43
C LYS A 84 -4.76 -15.16 -17.90
N ASN A 85 -3.72 -15.16 -18.70
CA ASN A 85 -3.76 -15.81 -20.00
C ASN A 85 -2.58 -16.78 -20.05
N GLU A 86 -2.84 -18.05 -19.76
CA GLU A 86 -1.81 -19.07 -19.60
C GLU A 86 -1.12 -19.46 -20.92
N LEU A 87 -1.66 -19.03 -22.05
CA LEU A 87 -1.21 -19.45 -23.39
C LEU A 87 -0.17 -18.52 -24.01
N LEU A 88 -0.04 -17.27 -23.53
CA LEU A 88 0.86 -16.28 -24.12
C LEU A 88 1.63 -15.54 -23.02
N PRO A 89 2.86 -15.08 -23.32
CA PRO A 89 3.56 -14.14 -22.46
C PRO A 89 2.72 -12.90 -22.17
N CYS A 90 2.89 -12.30 -20.99
CA CYS A 90 2.13 -11.15 -20.61
C CYS A 90 2.37 -9.96 -21.58
N TYR A 91 1.37 -9.07 -21.69
CA TYR A 91 1.47 -7.90 -22.56
C TYR A 91 2.70 -7.03 -22.25
N ARG A 92 3.05 -6.89 -20.96
CA ARG A 92 4.24 -6.13 -20.54
C ARG A 92 5.56 -6.73 -21.02
N TYR A 93 5.61 -8.05 -21.22
CA TYR A 93 6.77 -8.70 -21.84
C TYR A 93 6.85 -8.34 -23.34
N GLN A 94 5.71 -8.34 -24.04
CA GLN A 94 5.67 -8.03 -25.47
C GLN A 94 6.14 -6.60 -25.77
N ILE A 95 5.91 -5.66 -24.84
CA ILE A 95 6.34 -4.25 -24.97
C ILE A 95 7.64 -3.94 -24.23
N GLY A 96 8.38 -4.97 -23.75
CA GLY A 96 9.71 -4.81 -23.16
C GLY A 96 9.76 -4.29 -21.73
N ILE A 97 8.63 -4.27 -20.99
CA ILE A 97 8.60 -3.85 -19.59
C ILE A 97 8.88 -5.01 -18.64
N CYS A 98 8.25 -6.18 -18.84
CA CYS A 98 8.52 -7.39 -18.06
C CYS A 98 9.77 -8.09 -18.59
N LEU A 99 10.63 -8.59 -17.70
CA LEU A 99 11.86 -9.28 -18.09
C LEU A 99 11.66 -10.75 -18.48
N GLY A 100 10.41 -11.21 -18.55
CA GLY A 100 10.06 -12.50 -19.13
C GLY A 100 9.94 -13.67 -18.17
N ALA A 101 9.64 -13.43 -16.90
CA ALA A 101 9.37 -14.52 -15.94
C ALA A 101 8.25 -15.45 -16.44
N CYS A 102 7.20 -14.91 -17.10
CA CYS A 102 6.12 -15.70 -17.71
C CYS A 102 6.49 -16.38 -19.05
N ALA A 103 7.62 -16.00 -19.64
CA ALA A 103 8.12 -16.53 -20.90
C ALA A 103 9.35 -17.45 -20.72
N GLY A 104 9.74 -17.74 -19.49
CA GLY A 104 10.95 -18.51 -19.17
C GLY A 104 12.27 -17.86 -19.57
N GLN A 105 12.23 -16.53 -19.82
CA GLN A 105 13.44 -15.76 -20.17
C GLN A 105 14.15 -15.21 -18.93
N GLU A 106 13.43 -15.00 -17.83
CA GLU A 106 13.97 -14.60 -16.56
C GLU A 106 13.93 -15.77 -15.58
N THR A 107 15.07 -16.01 -14.90
CA THR A 107 15.14 -17.05 -13.87
C THR A 107 14.34 -16.64 -12.64
N LYS A 108 13.87 -17.61 -11.89
CA LYS A 108 13.14 -17.40 -10.64
C LYS A 108 13.99 -16.64 -9.62
N GLU A 109 15.27 -16.94 -9.53
CA GLU A 109 16.21 -16.31 -8.60
C GLU A 109 16.35 -14.81 -8.91
N SER A 110 16.57 -14.44 -10.17
CA SER A 110 16.66 -13.04 -10.61
C SER A 110 15.38 -12.27 -10.34
N TYR A 111 14.22 -12.85 -10.67
CA TYR A 111 12.92 -12.26 -10.39
C TYR A 111 12.68 -12.05 -8.89
N ASN A 112 12.96 -13.08 -8.08
CA ASN A 112 12.75 -13.03 -6.63
C ASN A 112 13.68 -12.03 -5.94
N GLU A 113 14.92 -11.91 -6.39
CA GLU A 113 15.86 -10.89 -5.88
C GLU A 113 15.32 -9.47 -6.12
N ARG A 114 14.85 -9.18 -7.33
CA ARG A 114 14.25 -7.89 -7.68
C ARG A 114 12.97 -7.62 -6.90
N PHE A 115 12.13 -8.66 -6.74
CA PHE A 115 10.92 -8.57 -5.92
C PHE A 115 11.27 -8.25 -4.47
N GLU A 116 12.30 -8.87 -3.90
CA GLU A 116 12.71 -8.65 -2.52
C GLU A 116 13.26 -7.23 -2.30
N ILE A 117 14.05 -6.70 -3.25
CA ILE A 117 14.50 -5.30 -3.23
C ILE A 117 13.32 -4.34 -3.17
N MET A 118 12.31 -4.58 -4.01
CA MET A 118 11.07 -3.80 -3.98
C MET A 118 10.34 -3.94 -2.65
N HIS A 119 10.15 -5.17 -2.18
CA HIS A 119 9.46 -5.48 -0.94
C HIS A 119 10.11 -4.76 0.27
N GLN A 120 11.43 -4.78 0.37
CA GLN A 120 12.17 -4.08 1.43
C GLN A 120 11.99 -2.56 1.34
N LYS A 121 11.98 -1.98 0.14
CA LYS A 121 11.72 -0.54 -0.03
C LYS A 121 10.33 -0.17 0.45
N ILE A 122 9.31 -0.93 0.05
CA ILE A 122 7.92 -0.69 0.46
C ILE A 122 7.77 -0.81 1.98
N ASN A 123 8.29 -1.87 2.57
CA ASN A 123 8.19 -2.10 4.01
C ASN A 123 8.88 -1.01 4.83
N ARG A 124 10.02 -0.46 4.36
CA ARG A 124 10.68 0.65 5.05
C ARG A 124 9.82 1.91 5.11
N PHE A 125 9.04 2.18 4.08
CA PHE A 125 8.13 3.32 4.07
C PHE A 125 6.95 3.12 5.02
N PHE A 126 6.38 1.92 5.08
CA PHE A 126 5.15 1.64 5.83
C PHE A 126 5.37 1.22 7.29
N GLN A 127 6.59 0.90 7.69
CA GLN A 127 6.91 0.56 9.09
C GLN A 127 7.29 1.77 9.95
N ARG A 128 7.46 2.96 9.37
CA ARG A 128 7.82 4.16 10.11
C ARG A 128 6.56 4.90 10.53
N ASN A 129 6.54 5.29 11.80
CA ASN A 129 5.60 6.27 12.30
C ASN A 129 6.15 7.66 12.02
N PHE A 130 5.36 8.52 11.40
CA PHE A 130 5.77 9.90 11.11
C PHE A 130 4.55 10.83 11.03
N ILE A 131 4.82 12.10 11.12
CA ILE A 131 3.80 13.14 10.98
C ILE A 131 4.12 13.93 9.73
N LEU A 132 3.13 14.07 8.85
CA LEU A 132 3.20 14.94 7.69
C LEU A 132 2.49 16.26 8.01
N TYR A 133 3.07 17.35 7.54
CA TYR A 133 2.48 18.67 7.60
C TYR A 133 2.27 19.21 6.19
N ASP A 134 1.12 19.83 5.96
CA ASP A 134 0.79 20.49 4.70
C ASP A 134 0.04 21.80 5.00
N LYS A 135 -0.30 22.55 3.97
CA LYS A 135 -1.07 23.78 4.10
C LYS A 135 -2.40 23.51 4.79
N GLY A 136 -2.74 24.33 5.76
CA GLY A 136 -4.04 24.32 6.43
C GLY A 136 -5.13 25.00 5.58
N ARG A 137 -6.30 25.20 6.21
CA ARG A 137 -7.46 25.88 5.60
C ARG A 137 -7.25 27.40 5.51
N SER A 138 -6.33 27.94 6.31
CA SER A 138 -5.94 29.34 6.34
C SER A 138 -4.41 29.49 6.41
N GLU A 139 -3.90 30.70 6.24
CA GLU A 139 -2.46 30.97 6.35
C GLU A 139 -1.90 30.76 7.77
N SER A 140 -2.76 30.85 8.79
CA SER A 140 -2.39 30.62 10.19
C SER A 140 -2.45 29.15 10.61
N GLU A 141 -2.92 28.22 9.76
CA GLU A 141 -3.06 26.83 10.07
C GLU A 141 -2.12 25.94 9.24
N VAL A 142 -1.79 24.75 9.78
CA VAL A 142 -1.22 23.61 9.07
C VAL A 142 -2.14 22.41 9.22
N SER A 143 -2.29 21.63 8.17
CA SER A 143 -2.88 20.30 8.25
C SER A 143 -1.84 19.31 8.72
N VAL A 144 -2.25 18.37 9.56
CA VAL A 144 -1.39 17.36 10.18
C VAL A 144 -1.96 15.99 9.90
N PHE A 145 -1.11 15.10 9.40
CA PHE A 145 -1.44 13.70 9.14
C PHE A 145 -0.55 12.82 10.01
N VAL A 146 -1.13 12.06 10.91
CA VAL A 146 -0.39 11.10 11.74
C VAL A 146 -0.39 9.76 11.02
N ILE A 147 0.78 9.33 10.59
CA ILE A 147 0.98 8.05 9.91
C ILE A 147 1.61 7.07 10.91
N GLU A 148 0.92 5.98 11.18
CA GLU A 148 1.40 4.89 12.05
C GLU A 148 1.25 3.56 11.30
N ASN A 149 2.33 2.79 11.26
CA ASN A 149 2.39 1.51 10.53
C ASN A 149 1.91 1.62 9.08
N GLY A 150 2.22 2.75 8.41
CA GLY A 150 1.81 3.02 7.05
C GLY A 150 0.36 3.47 6.86
N PHE A 151 -0.39 3.65 7.94
CA PHE A 151 -1.78 4.11 7.89
C PHE A 151 -1.92 5.52 8.42
N CYS A 152 -2.74 6.32 7.75
CA CYS A 152 -3.16 7.61 8.27
C CYS A 152 -4.19 7.38 9.39
N ASN A 153 -3.73 7.45 10.64
CA ASN A 153 -4.56 7.21 11.82
C ASN A 153 -5.31 8.44 12.29
N ALA A 154 -4.78 9.64 12.00
CA ALA A 154 -5.43 10.89 12.35
C ALA A 154 -5.13 11.98 11.32
N ILE A 155 -6.09 12.86 11.13
CA ILE A 155 -5.96 14.10 10.36
C ILE A 155 -6.49 15.23 11.24
N GLY A 156 -5.74 16.30 11.34
CA GLY A 156 -6.12 17.47 12.13
C GLY A 156 -5.59 18.76 11.54
N TYR A 157 -5.92 19.85 12.21
CA TYR A 157 -5.38 21.17 11.91
C TYR A 157 -4.78 21.77 13.18
N LEU A 158 -3.67 22.44 13.04
CA LEU A 158 -2.97 23.10 14.14
C LEU A 158 -2.66 24.54 13.76
N ASP A 159 -2.78 25.45 14.72
CA ASP A 159 -2.38 26.84 14.55
C ASP A 159 -0.85 26.95 14.48
N LYS A 160 -0.33 27.73 13.53
CA LYS A 160 1.12 27.92 13.37
C LYS A 160 1.78 28.63 14.56
N ASP A 161 1.02 29.34 15.36
CA ASP A 161 1.51 30.10 16.53
C ASP A 161 1.78 29.19 17.75
N ILE A 162 1.38 27.93 17.71
CA ILE A 162 1.77 26.97 18.72
C ILE A 162 3.22 26.60 18.44
N SER A 163 4.14 27.10 19.28
CA SER A 163 5.55 26.71 19.22
C SER A 163 5.65 25.22 19.48
N TYR A 164 5.84 24.45 18.40
CA TYR A 164 6.12 23.03 18.53
C TYR A 164 7.50 22.86 19.12
N GLU A 165 7.60 22.41 20.37
CA GLU A 165 8.75 21.64 20.78
C GLU A 165 8.81 20.46 19.82
N GLN A 166 9.84 20.45 18.97
CA GLN A 166 10.01 19.37 18.00
C GLN A 166 9.97 18.06 18.78
N PRO A 167 9.06 17.13 18.48
CA PRO A 167 9.16 15.81 19.06
C PRO A 167 10.57 15.33 18.70
N GLU A 168 11.33 14.98 19.73
CA GLU A 168 12.66 14.43 19.55
C GLU A 168 12.54 13.33 18.50
N VAL A 169 13.23 13.51 17.39
CA VAL A 169 13.39 12.48 16.38
C VAL A 169 14.06 11.35 17.12
N LEU A 170 13.30 10.32 17.49
CA LEU A 170 13.86 9.09 18.03
C LEU A 170 14.85 8.57 17.00
N LYS A 171 16.13 8.89 17.28
CA LYS A 171 17.27 8.27 16.64
C LYS A 171 17.37 6.87 17.23
N GLU A 172 16.90 5.87 16.50
CA GLU A 172 17.45 4.51 16.54
C GLU A 172 17.29 3.87 15.15
#